data_f7385aed1db4efbe89c6d13990f09d45
#
_entry.id   f7385aed1db4efbe89c6d13990f09d45
#
_cell.length_a   1.000
_cell.length_b   1.000
_cell.length_c   1.000
_cell.angle_alpha   90.00
_cell.angle_beta   90.00
_cell.angle_gamma   90.00
#
_symmetry.space_group_name_H-M   'P 1'
#
loop_
_entity.id
_entity.type
_entity.pdbx_description
1 polymer ?
#
loop_
_entity_poly.entity_id
_entity_poly.type
_entity_poly.pdbx_seq_one_letter_code
_entity_poly.pdbx_strand_id
1 'polypeptide(L)'
;RKLGPASAVAAVYLATLAMSVGGIDVFVIIFTMYPLAAAFFKAAGISRSLIPACVLGGAVAMQTLPGMPINNIVLPANAFGTTPMAGFWMAIAGFAIVGGGNLWYLHRAGQKYIAKGEGFIPREGDTDDVDLNTEGLPNPFLLLIPMGIVVLLLNLIHWPAWAALFIGCVVLALMFWKRYEGFHKIVNTMAEGAKNSQSVIQTAAICGLASVVGAVPGYNLLLGLLEKASFGSPYIMLFVCIAVIAGFTGSATGGLAFVLDNFTD
;
A
#
# COMPACT_ATOMS: atom_id res chain seq x y z
N ARG A 1 22.48 18.08 -2.93
CA ARG A 1 23.30 16.89 -2.59
C ARG A 1 23.05 15.85 -3.65
N LYS A 2 24.09 15.45 -4.41
CA LYS A 2 23.97 14.36 -5.38
C LYS A 2 23.68 13.07 -4.60
N LEU A 3 22.44 12.63 -4.62
CA LEU A 3 22.04 11.32 -4.11
C LEU A 3 22.74 10.28 -4.99
N GLY A 4 23.54 9.41 -4.37
CA GLY A 4 24.09 8.27 -5.09
C GLY A 4 22.96 7.36 -5.56
N PRO A 5 23.15 6.59 -6.63
CA PRO A 5 22.09 5.75 -7.20
C PRO A 5 21.39 4.82 -6.20
N ALA A 6 22.15 4.21 -5.31
CA ALA A 6 21.63 3.33 -4.27
C ALA A 6 20.72 4.05 -3.26
N SER A 7 21.01 5.32 -2.96
CA SER A 7 20.19 6.12 -2.05
C SER A 7 18.87 6.59 -2.69
N ALA A 8 18.81 6.76 -4.01
CA ALA A 8 17.56 7.09 -4.69
C ALA A 8 16.56 5.92 -4.65
N VAL A 9 17.01 4.69 -4.85
CA VAL A 9 16.17 3.48 -4.71
C VAL A 9 15.61 3.38 -3.30
N ALA A 10 16.48 3.53 -2.28
CA ALA A 10 16.07 3.49 -0.89
C ALA A 10 15.12 4.65 -0.54
N ALA A 11 15.37 5.86 -1.04
CA ALA A 11 14.52 7.02 -0.79
C ALA A 11 13.11 6.83 -1.33
N VAL A 12 12.96 6.37 -2.58
CA VAL A 12 11.65 6.09 -3.19
C VAL A 12 10.94 4.98 -2.43
N TYR A 13 11.64 3.89 -2.11
CA TYR A 13 11.07 2.78 -1.35
C TYR A 13 10.57 3.21 0.03
N LEU A 14 11.40 3.93 0.79
CA LEU A 14 11.05 4.40 2.14
C LEU A 14 9.94 5.46 2.11
N ALA A 15 9.93 6.35 1.11
CA ALA A 15 8.86 7.32 0.94
C ALA A 15 7.51 6.62 0.66
N THR A 16 7.51 5.62 -0.22
CA THR A 16 6.33 4.80 -0.52
C THR A 16 5.84 4.04 0.72
N LEU A 17 6.76 3.44 1.44
CA LEU A 17 6.49 2.75 2.69
C LEU A 17 5.87 3.72 3.73
N ALA A 18 6.42 4.92 3.88
CA ALA A 18 5.89 5.94 4.78
C ALA A 18 4.47 6.38 4.39
N MET A 19 4.17 6.54 3.10
CA MET A 19 2.82 6.86 2.63
C MET A 19 1.82 5.76 2.97
N SER A 20 2.22 4.49 2.88
CA SER A 20 1.37 3.35 3.24
C SER A 20 0.99 3.31 4.72
N VAL A 21 1.82 3.86 5.63
CA VAL A 21 1.50 3.96 7.07
C VAL A 21 0.24 4.77 7.32
N GLY A 22 -0.02 5.78 6.49
CA GLY A 22 -1.22 6.63 6.55
C GLY A 22 -2.52 5.94 6.14
N GLY A 23 -2.48 4.65 5.77
CA GLY A 23 -3.67 3.93 5.27
C GLY A 23 -4.03 4.29 3.83
N ILE A 24 -3.10 4.91 3.08
CA ILE A 24 -3.31 5.27 1.68
C ILE A 24 -3.33 3.99 0.85
N ASP A 25 -4.35 3.87 0.01
CA ASP A 25 -4.50 2.72 -0.90
C ASP A 25 -3.32 2.60 -1.88
N VAL A 26 -2.94 1.36 -2.19
CA VAL A 26 -1.79 1.04 -3.06
C VAL A 26 -1.91 1.70 -4.43
N PHE A 27 -3.11 1.76 -5.02
CA PHE A 27 -3.32 2.39 -6.32
C PHE A 27 -3.07 3.90 -6.26
N VAL A 28 -3.53 4.57 -5.20
CA VAL A 28 -3.27 6.01 -4.99
C VAL A 28 -1.77 6.25 -4.84
N ILE A 29 -1.09 5.40 -4.09
CA ILE A 29 0.37 5.48 -3.93
C ILE A 29 1.08 5.32 -5.28
N ILE A 30 0.68 4.36 -6.12
CA ILE A 30 1.28 4.15 -7.44
C ILE A 30 1.18 5.43 -8.28
N PHE A 31 -0.01 6.00 -8.40
CA PHE A 31 -0.21 7.20 -9.22
C PHE A 31 0.53 8.43 -8.68
N THR A 32 0.59 8.57 -7.35
CA THR A 32 1.25 9.72 -6.72
C THR A 32 2.77 9.60 -6.73
N MET A 33 3.29 8.39 -6.44
CA MET A 33 4.73 8.19 -6.31
C MET A 33 5.44 7.93 -7.64
N TYR A 34 4.73 7.48 -8.67
CA TYR A 34 5.36 7.15 -9.94
C TYR A 34 6.06 8.35 -10.60
N PRO A 35 5.42 9.52 -10.80
CA PRO A 35 6.10 10.68 -11.37
C PRO A 35 7.25 11.18 -10.50
N LEU A 36 7.09 11.17 -9.18
CA LEU A 36 8.13 11.54 -8.24
C LEU A 36 9.32 10.56 -8.31
N ALA A 37 9.05 9.26 -8.34
CA ALA A 37 10.07 8.23 -8.48
C ALA A 37 10.82 8.34 -9.82
N ALA A 38 10.12 8.66 -10.91
CA ALA A 38 10.72 8.90 -12.22
C ALA A 38 11.70 10.09 -12.18
N ALA A 39 11.31 11.20 -11.54
CA ALA A 39 12.18 12.36 -11.37
C ALA A 39 13.43 12.03 -10.52
N PHE A 40 13.27 11.31 -9.42
CA PHE A 40 14.41 10.86 -8.60
C PHE A 40 15.34 9.92 -9.36
N PHE A 41 14.79 8.97 -10.12
CA PHE A 41 15.59 8.00 -10.89
C PHE A 41 16.30 8.65 -12.05
N LYS A 42 15.65 9.62 -12.73
CA LYS A 42 16.26 10.46 -13.77
C LYS A 42 17.45 11.24 -13.21
N ALA A 43 17.28 11.90 -12.05
CA ALA A 43 18.35 12.65 -11.39
C ALA A 43 19.51 11.76 -10.90
N ALA A 44 19.24 10.52 -10.55
CA ALA A 44 20.23 9.55 -10.10
C ALA A 44 20.83 8.68 -11.23
N GLY A 45 20.32 8.78 -12.46
CA GLY A 45 20.78 7.99 -13.61
C GLY A 45 20.48 6.50 -13.52
N ILE A 46 19.39 6.12 -12.82
CA ILE A 46 19.01 4.71 -12.61
C ILE A 46 17.94 4.28 -13.59
N SER A 47 17.98 3.01 -14.01
CA SER A 47 16.99 2.44 -14.90
C SER A 47 15.56 2.56 -14.37
N ARG A 48 14.66 3.08 -15.20
CA ARG A 48 13.23 3.22 -14.94
C ARG A 48 12.55 1.88 -14.59
N SER A 49 13.07 0.77 -15.06
CA SER A 49 12.52 -0.57 -14.85
C SER A 49 12.34 -0.94 -13.37
N LEU A 50 13.08 -0.28 -12.48
CA LEU A 50 13.00 -0.51 -11.03
C LEU A 50 11.88 0.30 -10.34
N ILE A 51 11.30 1.32 -10.98
CA ILE A 51 10.28 2.16 -10.36
C ILE A 51 9.07 1.35 -9.88
N PRO A 52 8.44 0.50 -10.73
CA PRO A 52 7.30 -0.30 -10.28
C PRO A 52 7.64 -1.20 -9.08
N ALA A 53 8.82 -1.81 -9.10
CA ALA A 53 9.25 -2.68 -8.02
C ALA A 53 9.51 -1.91 -6.71
N CYS A 54 10.04 -0.68 -6.77
CA CYS A 54 10.23 0.18 -5.60
C CYS A 54 8.89 0.64 -5.02
N VAL A 55 7.98 1.10 -5.88
CA VAL A 55 6.69 1.64 -5.45
C VAL A 55 5.79 0.53 -4.91
N LEU A 56 5.62 -0.56 -5.65
CA LEU A 56 4.81 -1.70 -5.18
C LEU A 56 5.44 -2.38 -3.97
N GLY A 57 6.76 -2.60 -3.99
CA GLY A 57 7.47 -3.25 -2.88
C GLY A 57 7.33 -2.47 -1.57
N GLY A 58 7.42 -1.14 -1.60
CA GLY A 58 7.21 -0.29 -0.43
C GLY A 58 5.76 -0.30 0.06
N ALA A 59 4.80 -0.17 -0.87
CA ALA A 59 3.38 -0.16 -0.54
C ALA A 59 2.91 -1.50 0.05
N VAL A 60 3.34 -2.62 -0.53
CA VAL A 60 2.94 -3.97 -0.07
C VAL A 60 3.64 -4.37 1.22
N ALA A 61 4.90 -3.98 1.43
CA ALA A 61 5.62 -4.32 2.66
C ALA A 61 4.87 -3.83 3.91
N MET A 62 4.25 -2.64 3.85
CA MET A 62 3.51 -2.08 4.97
C MET A 62 2.22 -2.84 5.32
N GLN A 63 1.68 -3.61 4.38
CA GLN A 63 0.50 -4.44 4.62
C GLN A 63 0.77 -5.60 5.59
N THR A 64 2.03 -5.89 5.88
CA THR A 64 2.42 -6.90 6.87
C THR A 64 2.61 -6.33 8.28
N LEU A 65 2.64 -4.99 8.45
CA LEU A 65 2.86 -4.37 9.76
C LEU A 65 1.56 -4.36 10.57
N PRO A 66 1.58 -4.77 11.86
CA PRO A 66 0.35 -4.84 12.67
C PRO A 66 -0.19 -3.45 12.98
N GLY A 67 -1.51 -3.37 13.18
CA GLY A 67 -2.17 -2.13 13.61
C GLY A 67 -2.36 -1.08 12.54
N MET A 68 -2.07 -1.38 11.27
CA MET A 68 -2.24 -0.44 10.18
C MET A 68 -3.71 -0.38 9.72
N PRO A 69 -4.23 0.83 9.37
CA PRO A 69 -5.61 1.02 8.91
C PRO A 69 -5.78 0.61 7.44
N ILE A 70 -5.39 -0.61 7.11
CA ILE A 70 -5.45 -1.17 5.74
C ILE A 70 -6.42 -2.34 5.69
N ASN A 71 -7.10 -2.49 4.56
CA ASN A 71 -8.12 -3.51 4.35
C ASN A 71 -7.63 -4.93 4.67
N ASN A 72 -6.40 -5.27 4.32
CA ASN A 72 -5.83 -6.60 4.58
C ASN A 72 -5.61 -6.91 6.07
N ILE A 73 -5.68 -5.91 6.94
CA ILE A 73 -5.61 -6.07 8.39
C ILE A 73 -6.99 -5.89 9.03
N VAL A 74 -7.75 -4.89 8.58
CA VAL A 74 -9.04 -4.54 9.17
C VAL A 74 -10.12 -5.57 8.85
N LEU A 75 -10.15 -6.10 7.61
CA LEU A 75 -11.14 -7.11 7.21
C LEU A 75 -11.07 -8.39 8.06
N PRO A 76 -9.91 -9.07 8.18
CA PRO A 76 -9.84 -10.27 9.01
C PRO A 76 -10.03 -9.95 10.50
N ALA A 77 -9.57 -8.79 10.97
CA ALA A 77 -9.81 -8.39 12.35
C ALA A 77 -11.31 -8.29 12.67
N ASN A 78 -12.09 -7.69 11.78
CA ASN A 78 -13.53 -7.59 11.92
C ASN A 78 -14.24 -8.95 11.78
N ALA A 79 -13.85 -9.78 10.79
CA ALA A 79 -14.45 -11.07 10.54
C ALA A 79 -14.24 -12.05 11.69
N PHE A 80 -13.05 -12.08 12.29
CA PHE A 80 -12.72 -12.97 13.41
C PHE A 80 -12.92 -12.33 14.79
N GLY A 81 -13.45 -11.10 14.88
CA GLY A 81 -13.65 -10.40 16.15
C GLY A 81 -12.33 -10.14 16.92
N THR A 82 -11.22 -10.02 16.19
CA THR A 82 -9.90 -9.75 16.76
C THR A 82 -9.51 -8.29 16.64
N THR A 83 -8.37 -7.90 17.17
CA THR A 83 -7.85 -6.55 17.01
C THR A 83 -6.89 -6.46 15.82
N PRO A 84 -6.71 -5.27 15.18
CA PRO A 84 -5.69 -5.08 14.14
C PRO A 84 -4.26 -5.37 14.60
N MET A 85 -4.04 -5.47 15.91
CA MET A 85 -2.75 -5.85 16.54
C MET A 85 -2.60 -7.38 16.73
N ALA A 86 -3.58 -8.18 16.34
CA ALA A 86 -3.49 -9.64 16.47
C ALA A 86 -2.27 -10.18 15.70
N GLY A 87 -1.59 -11.16 16.28
CA GLY A 87 -0.37 -11.72 15.68
C GLY A 87 0.84 -10.78 15.62
N PHE A 88 0.94 -9.80 16.53
CA PHE A 88 1.93 -8.73 16.54
C PHE A 88 3.36 -9.19 16.20
N TRP A 89 3.88 -10.20 16.89
CA TRP A 89 5.27 -10.67 16.67
C TRP A 89 5.46 -11.34 15.32
N MET A 90 4.45 -12.06 14.83
CA MET A 90 4.49 -12.67 13.50
C MET A 90 4.44 -11.60 12.41
N ALA A 91 3.63 -10.58 12.61
CA ALA A 91 3.51 -9.45 11.70
C ALA A 91 4.81 -8.62 11.63
N ILE A 92 5.46 -8.36 12.78
CA ILE A 92 6.78 -7.72 12.84
C ILE A 92 7.84 -8.55 12.11
N ALA A 93 7.88 -9.86 12.33
CA ALA A 93 8.80 -10.75 11.63
C ALA A 93 8.52 -10.76 10.10
N GLY A 94 7.25 -10.83 9.71
CA GLY A 94 6.81 -10.74 8.32
C GLY A 94 7.25 -9.42 7.68
N PHE A 95 7.04 -8.29 8.36
CA PHE A 95 7.50 -6.98 7.89
C PHE A 95 9.02 -6.90 7.74
N ALA A 96 9.78 -7.45 8.70
CA ALA A 96 11.24 -7.47 8.62
C ALA A 96 11.74 -8.28 7.42
N ILE A 97 11.11 -9.44 7.16
CA ILE A 97 11.45 -10.31 6.03
C ILE A 97 11.04 -9.65 4.69
N VAL A 98 9.79 -9.24 4.57
CA VAL A 98 9.26 -8.68 3.31
C VAL A 98 9.83 -7.29 3.06
N GLY A 99 9.76 -6.40 4.05
CA GLY A 99 10.24 -5.03 3.93
C GLY A 99 11.76 -4.94 3.78
N GLY A 100 12.49 -5.62 4.65
CA GLY A 100 13.95 -5.68 4.61
C GLY A 100 14.47 -6.44 3.39
N GLY A 101 13.85 -7.56 3.07
CA GLY A 101 14.20 -8.38 1.91
C GLY A 101 13.98 -7.64 0.59
N ASN A 102 12.85 -6.94 0.43
CA ASN A 102 12.58 -6.10 -0.73
C ASN A 102 13.60 -4.97 -0.86
N LEU A 103 13.89 -4.25 0.23
CA LEU A 103 14.86 -3.16 0.21
C LEU A 103 16.25 -3.67 -0.19
N TRP A 104 16.69 -4.78 0.38
CA TRP A 104 17.97 -5.41 0.06
C TRP A 104 18.02 -5.86 -1.42
N TYR A 105 16.96 -6.52 -1.91
CA TYR A 105 16.86 -6.94 -3.29
C TYR A 105 16.91 -5.76 -4.26
N LEU A 106 16.10 -4.72 -4.01
CA LEU A 106 16.03 -3.53 -4.84
C LEU A 106 17.35 -2.75 -4.86
N HIS A 107 18.02 -2.67 -3.70
CA HIS A 107 19.35 -2.07 -3.62
C HIS A 107 20.36 -2.82 -4.51
N ARG A 108 20.38 -4.15 -4.42
CA ARG A 108 21.24 -4.98 -5.28
C ARG A 108 20.86 -4.90 -6.75
N ALA A 109 19.57 -4.91 -7.06
CA ALA A 109 19.10 -4.77 -8.43
C ALA A 109 19.52 -3.43 -9.02
N GLY A 110 19.38 -2.33 -8.26
CA GLY A 110 19.86 -1.01 -8.66
C GLY A 110 21.35 -1.00 -9.00
N GLN A 111 22.19 -1.61 -8.16
CA GLN A 111 23.62 -1.72 -8.43
C GLN A 111 23.92 -2.52 -9.71
N LYS A 112 23.18 -3.60 -9.97
CA LYS A 112 23.34 -4.40 -11.19
C LYS A 112 23.00 -3.62 -12.47
N TYR A 113 21.92 -2.82 -12.45
CA TYR A 113 21.54 -1.96 -13.59
C TYR A 113 22.62 -0.92 -13.88
N ILE A 114 23.17 -0.31 -12.84
CA ILE A 114 24.27 0.64 -12.98
C ILE A 114 25.52 -0.02 -13.57
N ALA A 115 25.89 -1.19 -13.05
CA ALA A 115 27.06 -1.94 -13.53
C ALA A 115 26.92 -2.37 -14.99
N LYS A 116 25.69 -2.54 -15.49
CA LYS A 116 25.40 -2.82 -16.90
C LYS A 116 25.37 -1.58 -17.80
N GLY A 117 25.50 -0.39 -17.21
CA GLY A 117 25.38 0.88 -17.96
C GLY A 117 23.94 1.21 -18.37
N GLU A 118 22.94 0.53 -17.82
CA GLU A 118 21.53 0.80 -18.10
C GLU A 118 21.07 2.06 -17.35
N GLY A 119 21.17 3.21 -18.00
CA GLY A 119 20.71 4.50 -17.47
C GLY A 119 19.20 4.69 -17.56
N PHE A 120 18.74 5.87 -17.15
CA PHE A 120 17.34 6.27 -17.28
C PHE A 120 16.99 6.53 -18.75
N ILE A 121 15.99 5.83 -19.28
CA ILE A 121 15.44 6.06 -20.60
C ILE A 121 14.12 6.81 -20.45
N PRO A 122 14.03 8.10 -20.86
CA PRO A 122 12.79 8.86 -20.85
C PRO A 122 11.71 8.21 -21.72
N ARG A 123 10.44 8.38 -21.32
CA ARG A 123 9.29 7.93 -22.10
C ARG A 123 8.43 9.15 -22.46
N GLU A 124 7.76 9.12 -23.61
CA GLU A 124 6.72 10.11 -23.93
C GLU A 124 5.65 10.10 -22.81
N GLY A 125 5.39 11.27 -22.23
CA GLY A 125 4.48 11.44 -21.09
C GLY A 125 5.15 11.43 -19.71
N ASP A 126 6.47 11.34 -19.62
CA ASP A 126 7.17 11.68 -18.38
C ASP A 126 7.02 13.18 -18.15
N THR A 127 6.37 13.54 -17.05
CA THR A 127 6.32 14.94 -16.61
C THR A 127 7.74 15.39 -16.23
N ASP A 128 8.35 16.17 -17.13
CA ASP A 128 9.64 16.82 -16.83
C ASP A 128 9.53 17.87 -15.72
N ASP A 129 8.31 18.19 -15.29
CA ASP A 129 7.95 19.32 -14.43
C ASP A 129 7.77 18.96 -12.95
N VAL A 130 8.29 17.82 -12.47
CA VAL A 130 8.34 17.62 -11.02
C VAL A 130 9.41 18.55 -10.46
N ASP A 131 8.95 19.68 -9.93
CA ASP A 131 9.84 20.62 -9.24
C ASP A 131 10.39 19.95 -7.97
N LEU A 132 11.66 19.55 -8.03
CA LEU A 132 12.40 18.99 -6.91
C LEU A 132 12.92 20.08 -5.96
N ASN A 133 12.49 21.35 -6.16
CA ASN A 133 12.84 22.42 -5.27
C ASN A 133 12.18 22.21 -3.90
N THR A 134 12.98 22.01 -2.89
CA THR A 134 12.54 21.78 -1.51
C THR A 134 12.39 23.07 -0.71
N GLU A 135 12.64 24.24 -1.33
CA GLU A 135 12.53 25.53 -0.65
C GLU A 135 11.07 25.80 -0.27
N GLY A 136 10.85 26.01 1.00
CA GLY A 136 9.52 26.29 1.54
C GLY A 136 8.65 25.04 1.81
N LEU A 137 9.12 23.80 1.63
CA LEU A 137 8.36 22.61 2.03
C LEU A 137 8.34 22.46 3.57
N PRO A 138 7.22 22.03 4.15
CA PRO A 138 7.14 21.75 5.58
C PRO A 138 8.05 20.58 5.96
N ASN A 139 8.46 20.55 7.22
CA ASN A 139 9.24 19.44 7.73
C ASN A 139 8.45 18.11 7.54
N PRO A 140 9.00 17.12 6.84
CA PRO A 140 8.32 15.86 6.57
C PRO A 140 7.93 15.08 7.84
N PHE A 141 8.63 15.28 8.95
CA PHE A 141 8.30 14.68 10.24
C PHE A 141 6.95 15.15 10.80
N LEU A 142 6.45 16.33 10.38
CA LEU A 142 5.12 16.80 10.78
C LEU A 142 4.01 15.89 10.27
N LEU A 143 4.21 15.18 9.17
CA LEU A 143 3.24 14.22 8.63
C LEU A 143 3.09 12.97 9.51
N LEU A 144 4.07 12.68 10.37
CA LEU A 144 3.97 11.56 11.32
C LEU A 144 2.92 11.82 12.40
N ILE A 145 2.57 13.08 12.67
CA ILE A 145 1.57 13.43 13.70
C ILE A 145 0.18 12.91 13.32
N PRO A 146 -0.43 13.30 12.18
CA PRO A 146 -1.74 12.77 11.80
C PRO A 146 -1.73 11.26 11.60
N MET A 147 -0.65 10.70 11.07
CA MET A 147 -0.49 9.25 10.92
C MET A 147 -0.46 8.54 12.27
N GLY A 148 0.30 9.05 13.23
CA GLY A 148 0.33 8.54 14.60
C GLY A 148 -1.03 8.59 15.29
N ILE A 149 -1.78 9.69 15.10
CA ILE A 149 -3.14 9.84 15.63
C ILE A 149 -4.07 8.77 15.06
N VAL A 150 -4.04 8.52 13.76
CA VAL A 150 -4.86 7.47 13.12
C VAL A 150 -4.55 6.09 13.72
N VAL A 151 -3.27 5.75 13.85
CA VAL A 151 -2.85 4.47 14.43
C VAL A 151 -3.27 4.34 15.90
N LEU A 152 -3.17 5.42 16.68
CA LEU A 152 -3.61 5.44 18.09
C LEU A 152 -5.13 5.29 18.20
N LEU A 153 -5.92 6.00 17.40
CA LEU A 153 -7.37 5.91 17.40
C LEU A 153 -7.85 4.51 17.05
N LEU A 154 -7.22 3.88 16.06
CA LEU A 154 -7.56 2.52 15.63
C LEU A 154 -7.22 1.47 16.70
N ASN A 155 -6.04 1.56 17.31
CA ASN A 155 -5.51 0.48 18.15
C ASN A 155 -5.76 0.66 19.66
N LEU A 156 -5.83 1.90 20.16
CA LEU A 156 -6.09 2.18 21.58
C LEU A 156 -7.58 2.44 21.87
N ILE A 157 -8.24 3.17 20.98
CA ILE A 157 -9.64 3.58 21.19
C ILE A 157 -10.59 2.62 20.46
N HIS A 158 -10.05 1.75 19.59
CA HIS A 158 -10.80 0.79 18.78
C HIS A 158 -11.89 1.44 17.92
N TRP A 159 -11.61 2.65 17.41
CA TRP A 159 -12.51 3.32 16.49
C TRP A 159 -12.51 2.64 15.13
N PRO A 160 -13.65 2.70 14.41
CA PRO A 160 -13.70 2.18 13.05
C PRO A 160 -12.71 2.93 12.15
N ALA A 161 -12.06 2.20 11.25
CA ALA A 161 -10.96 2.75 10.41
C ALA A 161 -11.36 4.02 9.66
N TRP A 162 -12.60 4.09 9.15
CA TRP A 162 -13.09 5.28 8.44
C TRP A 162 -13.12 6.54 9.32
N ALA A 163 -13.51 6.40 10.60
CA ALA A 163 -13.57 7.52 11.54
C ALA A 163 -12.15 7.97 11.95
N ALA A 164 -11.24 7.04 12.20
CA ALA A 164 -9.85 7.34 12.50
C ALA A 164 -9.17 8.08 11.34
N LEU A 165 -9.38 7.63 10.10
CA LEU A 165 -8.86 8.27 8.89
C LEU A 165 -9.46 9.66 8.68
N PHE A 166 -10.77 9.83 8.91
CA PHE A 166 -11.42 11.13 8.81
C PHE A 166 -10.80 12.15 9.78
N ILE A 167 -10.58 11.76 11.04
CA ILE A 167 -9.89 12.62 12.01
C ILE A 167 -8.47 12.93 11.58
N GLY A 168 -7.73 11.95 11.06
CA GLY A 168 -6.39 12.18 10.48
C GLY A 168 -6.40 13.27 9.40
N CYS A 169 -7.38 13.24 8.50
CA CYS A 169 -7.57 14.26 7.48
C CYS A 169 -7.89 15.64 8.09
N VAL A 170 -8.76 15.71 9.10
CA VAL A 170 -9.09 16.96 9.80
C VAL A 170 -7.85 17.53 10.49
N VAL A 171 -7.09 16.72 11.20
CA VAL A 171 -5.84 17.14 11.85
C VAL A 171 -4.85 17.67 10.83
N LEU A 172 -4.69 16.98 9.71
CA LEU A 172 -3.81 17.42 8.64
C LEU A 172 -4.24 18.76 8.05
N ALA A 173 -5.53 18.93 7.79
CA ALA A 173 -6.11 20.19 7.28
C ALA A 173 -5.91 21.35 8.27
N LEU A 174 -6.10 21.13 9.58
CA LEU A 174 -5.87 22.11 10.62
C LEU A 174 -4.41 22.49 10.78
N MET A 175 -3.52 21.48 10.73
CA MET A 175 -2.08 21.68 10.90
C MET A 175 -1.48 22.52 9.77
N PHE A 176 -1.98 22.33 8.53
CA PHE A 176 -1.51 23.08 7.36
C PHE A 176 -2.48 24.19 6.92
N TRP A 177 -3.45 24.59 7.76
CA TRP A 177 -4.47 25.59 7.45
C TRP A 177 -3.89 26.89 6.87
N LYS A 178 -2.84 27.42 7.49
CA LYS A 178 -2.19 28.67 7.03
C LYS A 178 -1.56 28.56 5.63
N ARG A 179 -1.30 27.34 5.17
CA ARG A 179 -0.66 27.09 3.87
C ARG A 179 -1.66 26.97 2.74
N TYR A 180 -2.92 26.64 3.06
CA TYR A 180 -3.97 26.48 2.06
C TYR A 180 -4.59 27.78 1.57
N GLU A 181 -4.13 28.95 2.03
CA GLU A 181 -4.63 30.28 1.56
C GLU A 181 -6.16 30.40 1.57
N GLY A 182 -6.85 29.60 2.38
CA GLY A 182 -8.29 29.69 2.57
C GLY A 182 -9.04 28.34 2.43
N PHE A 183 -10.28 28.35 2.92
CA PHE A 183 -11.16 27.19 2.95
C PHE A 183 -11.42 26.60 1.54
N HIS A 184 -11.51 27.46 0.52
CA HIS A 184 -11.80 27.04 -0.87
C HIS A 184 -10.71 26.13 -1.43
N LYS A 185 -9.45 26.38 -1.07
CA LYS A 185 -8.33 25.57 -1.53
C LYS A 185 -8.30 24.19 -0.86
N ILE A 186 -8.72 24.11 0.41
CA ILE A 186 -8.89 22.82 1.13
C ILE A 186 -9.99 22.01 0.46
N VAL A 187 -11.15 22.62 0.16
CA VAL A 187 -12.27 21.95 -0.51
C VAL A 187 -11.84 21.45 -1.90
N ASN A 188 -11.10 22.23 -2.65
CA ASN A 188 -10.58 21.80 -3.96
C ASN A 188 -9.61 20.63 -3.84
N THR A 189 -8.71 20.65 -2.86
CA THR A 189 -7.79 19.52 -2.60
C THR A 189 -8.57 18.26 -2.19
N MET A 190 -9.61 18.39 -1.39
CA MET A 190 -10.50 17.27 -1.05
C MET A 190 -11.26 16.76 -2.28
N ALA A 191 -11.73 17.66 -3.15
CA ALA A 191 -12.36 17.29 -4.41
C ALA A 191 -11.40 16.57 -5.37
N GLU A 192 -10.14 16.98 -5.43
CA GLU A 192 -9.10 16.26 -6.18
C GLU A 192 -8.83 14.88 -5.58
N GLY A 193 -8.77 14.79 -4.26
CA GLY A 193 -8.71 13.49 -3.56
C GLY A 193 -9.89 12.59 -3.89
N ALA A 194 -11.10 13.14 -3.98
CA ALA A 194 -12.30 12.41 -4.35
C ALA A 194 -12.29 11.89 -5.80
N LYS A 195 -11.55 12.54 -6.72
CA LYS A 195 -11.34 12.01 -8.09
C LYS A 195 -10.60 10.68 -8.09
N ASN A 196 -9.81 10.39 -7.06
CA ASN A 196 -9.13 9.11 -6.88
C ASN A 196 -10.08 7.99 -6.39
N SER A 197 -11.38 8.26 -6.24
CA SER A 197 -12.42 7.26 -5.92
C SER A 197 -12.51 6.12 -6.94
N GLN A 198 -11.88 6.26 -8.10
CA GLN A 198 -11.72 5.17 -9.07
C GLN A 198 -11.07 3.93 -8.44
N SER A 199 -10.15 4.08 -7.50
CA SER A 199 -9.55 2.97 -6.76
C SER A 199 -10.59 2.23 -5.91
N VAL A 200 -11.54 2.97 -5.32
CA VAL A 200 -12.65 2.39 -4.54
C VAL A 200 -13.59 1.60 -5.46
N ILE A 201 -13.91 2.13 -6.63
CA ILE A 201 -14.73 1.45 -7.64
C ILE A 201 -14.03 0.18 -8.13
N GLN A 202 -12.72 0.23 -8.38
CA GLN A 202 -11.94 -0.94 -8.77
C GLN A 202 -11.97 -2.02 -7.67
N THR A 203 -11.76 -1.63 -6.41
CA THR A 203 -11.82 -2.56 -5.27
C THR A 203 -13.22 -3.17 -5.15
N ALA A 204 -14.27 -2.37 -5.27
CA ALA A 204 -15.65 -2.85 -5.25
C ALA A 204 -15.95 -3.82 -6.42
N ALA A 205 -15.45 -3.51 -7.62
CA ALA A 205 -15.59 -4.38 -8.78
C ALA A 205 -14.86 -5.72 -8.60
N ILE A 206 -13.67 -5.72 -8.00
CA ILE A 206 -12.91 -6.93 -7.68
C ILE A 206 -13.64 -7.78 -6.63
N CYS A 207 -14.18 -7.15 -5.57
CA CYS A 207 -15.01 -7.84 -4.58
C CYS A 207 -16.30 -8.42 -5.22
N GLY A 208 -16.93 -7.64 -6.11
CA GLY A 208 -18.08 -8.12 -6.90
C GLY A 208 -17.73 -9.31 -7.82
N LEU A 209 -16.57 -9.28 -8.47
CA LEU A 209 -16.07 -10.40 -9.26
C LEU A 209 -15.87 -11.64 -8.39
N ALA A 210 -15.30 -11.48 -7.19
CA ALA A 210 -15.13 -12.58 -6.25
C ALA A 210 -16.48 -13.23 -5.88
N SER A 211 -17.53 -12.42 -5.65
CA SER A 211 -18.88 -12.91 -5.38
C SER A 211 -19.48 -13.67 -6.59
N VAL A 212 -19.25 -13.19 -7.82
CA VAL A 212 -19.68 -13.87 -9.04
C VAL A 212 -18.95 -15.20 -9.22
N VAL A 213 -17.64 -15.24 -8.97
CA VAL A 213 -16.84 -16.48 -9.02
C VAL A 213 -17.37 -17.50 -8.00
N GLY A 214 -17.74 -17.06 -6.79
CA GLY A 214 -18.34 -17.90 -5.76
C GLY A 214 -19.68 -18.50 -6.14
N ALA A 215 -20.45 -17.83 -7.00
CA ALA A 215 -21.75 -18.32 -7.49
C ALA A 215 -21.64 -19.36 -8.63
N VAL A 216 -20.45 -19.55 -9.22
CA VAL A 216 -20.25 -20.51 -10.31
C VAL A 216 -20.14 -21.95 -9.75
N PRO A 217 -20.88 -22.95 -10.29
CA PRO A 217 -20.84 -24.32 -9.79
C PRO A 217 -19.43 -24.95 -9.74
N GLY A 218 -18.55 -24.57 -10.65
CA GLY A 218 -17.14 -24.99 -10.66
C GLY A 218 -16.33 -24.54 -9.42
N TYR A 219 -16.83 -23.54 -8.70
CA TYR A 219 -16.20 -23.06 -7.49
C TYR A 219 -16.24 -24.12 -6.35
N ASN A 220 -17.35 -24.84 -6.20
CA ASN A 220 -17.45 -25.91 -5.20
C ASN A 220 -16.46 -27.06 -5.48
N LEU A 221 -16.14 -27.31 -6.75
CA LEU A 221 -15.08 -28.25 -7.12
C LEU A 221 -13.70 -27.74 -6.68
N LEU A 222 -13.45 -26.45 -6.86
CA LEU A 222 -12.20 -25.80 -6.45
C LEU A 222 -12.05 -25.85 -4.93
N LEU A 223 -13.10 -25.55 -4.15
CA LEU A 223 -13.12 -25.68 -2.70
C LEU A 223 -12.82 -27.10 -2.26
N GLY A 224 -13.50 -28.10 -2.84
CA GLY A 224 -13.25 -29.51 -2.51
C GLY A 224 -11.83 -29.99 -2.85
N LEU A 225 -11.17 -29.40 -3.84
CA LEU A 225 -9.76 -29.66 -4.14
C LEU A 225 -8.85 -28.97 -3.11
N LEU A 226 -9.16 -27.74 -2.71
CA LEU A 226 -8.42 -26.97 -1.73
C LEU A 226 -8.51 -27.56 -0.32
N GLU A 227 -9.68 -28.07 0.07
CA GLU A 227 -9.85 -28.80 1.33
C GLU A 227 -8.95 -30.05 1.40
N LYS A 228 -8.83 -30.78 0.29
CA LYS A 228 -7.90 -31.91 0.19
C LYS A 228 -6.43 -31.48 0.22
N ALA A 229 -6.13 -30.29 -0.26
CA ALA A 229 -4.77 -29.71 -0.24
C ALA A 229 -4.39 -29.10 1.12
N SER A 230 -5.28 -29.13 2.11
CA SER A 230 -5.05 -28.53 3.45
C SER A 230 -3.98 -29.25 4.29
N PHE A 231 -3.55 -30.42 3.89
CA PHE A 231 -2.62 -31.25 4.66
C PHE A 231 -3.00 -31.39 6.15
N GLY A 232 -4.29 -31.30 6.47
CA GLY A 232 -4.82 -31.38 7.83
C GLY A 232 -4.65 -30.13 8.69
N SER A 233 -4.18 -29.01 8.13
CA SER A 233 -4.05 -27.74 8.83
C SER A 233 -4.95 -26.66 8.24
N PRO A 234 -5.89 -26.08 9.01
CA PRO A 234 -6.75 -25.00 8.55
C PRO A 234 -5.95 -23.75 8.11
N TYR A 235 -4.80 -23.50 8.70
CA TYR A 235 -3.93 -22.37 8.32
C TYR A 235 -3.35 -22.53 6.91
N ILE A 236 -2.93 -23.77 6.57
CA ILE A 236 -2.42 -24.06 5.22
C ILE A 236 -3.56 -23.94 4.20
N MET A 237 -4.75 -24.43 4.52
CA MET A 237 -5.94 -24.29 3.68
C MET A 237 -6.25 -22.81 3.39
N LEU A 238 -6.37 -21.98 4.42
CA LEU A 238 -6.62 -20.56 4.26
C LEU A 238 -5.55 -19.87 3.41
N PHE A 239 -4.27 -20.17 3.67
CA PHE A 239 -3.16 -19.62 2.88
C PHE A 239 -3.28 -19.99 1.40
N VAL A 240 -3.51 -21.26 1.09
CA VAL A 240 -3.63 -21.73 -0.31
C VAL A 240 -4.85 -21.13 -0.99
N CYS A 241 -6.01 -21.10 -0.30
CA CYS A 241 -7.23 -20.48 -0.83
C CYS A 241 -7.02 -19.00 -1.17
N ILE A 242 -6.47 -18.22 -0.22
CA ILE A 242 -6.18 -16.79 -0.46
C ILE A 242 -5.20 -16.62 -1.61
N ALA A 243 -4.12 -17.41 -1.65
CA ALA A 243 -3.09 -17.30 -2.69
C ALA A 243 -3.66 -17.62 -4.09
N VAL A 244 -4.45 -18.66 -4.21
CA VAL A 244 -5.08 -19.08 -5.48
C VAL A 244 -6.07 -18.01 -5.95
N ILE A 245 -6.98 -17.57 -5.07
CA ILE A 245 -8.01 -16.60 -5.44
C ILE A 245 -7.39 -15.23 -5.72
N ALA A 246 -6.43 -14.78 -4.91
CA ALA A 246 -5.70 -13.56 -5.17
C ALA A 246 -4.92 -13.61 -6.49
N GLY A 247 -4.37 -14.77 -6.84
CA GLY A 247 -3.71 -14.99 -8.14
C GLY A 247 -4.66 -14.83 -9.33
N PHE A 248 -5.88 -15.38 -9.24
CA PHE A 248 -6.89 -15.24 -10.29
C PHE A 248 -7.49 -13.83 -10.37
N THR A 249 -7.73 -13.20 -9.24
CA THR A 249 -8.33 -11.85 -9.19
C THR A 249 -7.32 -10.73 -9.36
N GLY A 250 -6.03 -11.02 -9.23
CA GLY A 250 -4.98 -10.00 -9.21
C GLY A 250 -5.04 -9.08 -7.99
N SER A 251 -5.78 -9.45 -6.93
CA SER A 251 -5.98 -8.61 -5.74
C SER A 251 -5.91 -9.43 -4.46
N ALA A 252 -4.95 -9.09 -3.59
CA ALA A 252 -4.84 -9.70 -2.26
C ALA A 252 -6.09 -9.42 -1.41
N THR A 253 -6.62 -8.21 -1.44
CA THR A 253 -7.84 -7.82 -0.72
C THR A 253 -9.07 -8.58 -1.23
N GLY A 254 -9.20 -8.76 -2.54
CA GLY A 254 -10.28 -9.54 -3.14
C GLY A 254 -10.23 -11.02 -2.74
N GLY A 255 -9.04 -11.62 -2.78
CA GLY A 255 -8.83 -13.00 -2.34
C GLY A 255 -9.13 -13.19 -0.85
N LEU A 256 -8.71 -12.23 -0.03
CA LEU A 256 -8.95 -12.25 1.40
C LEU A 256 -10.44 -12.09 1.74
N ALA A 257 -11.11 -11.07 1.17
CA ALA A 257 -12.54 -10.83 1.41
C ALA A 257 -13.36 -12.06 1.05
N PHE A 258 -13.06 -12.65 -0.11
CA PHE A 258 -13.75 -13.86 -0.57
C PHE A 258 -13.58 -15.04 0.40
N VAL A 259 -12.36 -15.29 0.88
CA VAL A 259 -12.10 -16.38 1.83
C VAL A 259 -12.80 -16.12 3.17
N LEU A 260 -12.80 -14.88 3.65
CA LEU A 260 -13.50 -14.52 4.88
C LEU A 260 -15.01 -14.76 4.76
N ASP A 261 -15.63 -14.36 3.65
CA ASP A 261 -17.08 -14.55 3.45
C ASP A 261 -17.50 -16.04 3.38
N ASN A 262 -16.58 -16.95 3.03
CA ASN A 262 -16.91 -18.37 2.85
C ASN A 262 -16.41 -19.30 3.98
N PHE A 263 -15.50 -18.84 4.82
CA PHE A 263 -14.86 -19.67 5.86
C PHE A 263 -14.99 -19.11 7.30
N THR A 264 -15.82 -18.09 7.51
CA THR A 264 -16.07 -17.51 8.86
C THR A 264 -17.34 -18.01 9.53
N ASP A 265 -18.12 -18.88 8.86
CA ASP A 265 -19.31 -19.54 9.43
C ASP A 265 -18.99 -20.87 10.12
#